data_da3622c3423545b72ecaacce005a46ae
#
_entry.id   da3622c3423545b72ecaacce005a46ae
#
_cell.length_a   1.000
_cell.length_b   1.000
_cell.length_c   1.000
_cell.angle_alpha   90.00
_cell.angle_beta   90.00
_cell.angle_gamma   90.00
#
_symmetry.space_group_name_H-M   'P 1'
#
loop_
_entity.id
_entity.type
_entity.pdbx_description
1 polymer ?
#
loop_
_entity_poly.entity_id
_entity_poly.type
_entity_poly.pdbx_seq_one_letter_code
_entity_poly.pdbx_strand_id
1 'polypeptide(L)'
;DIAQRAIQVDEKSRTALLRHLIKTHAWKRVLVFVATRYACEHVANKLYKAGVFATAFHGEMSQGARQDVLAEFKEERWEVVVTTDLAARGIDIAQLAVVVNYDLPRSATDYTHRIGRTGRAGASGEAVSFVTAATLADWKLIQKRANVQLPVEVLDGFEPTEVPPPSSPLNDGTGGIKGKRPSKKDKLRAAAAAVKADPLSDGG
;
A
#
# COMPACT_ATOMS: atom_id res chain seq x y z
N ASP A 1 -3.47 -16.40 -15.50
CA ASP A 1 -2.07 -16.08 -15.19
C ASP A 1 -1.91 -14.62 -14.83
N ILE A 2 -1.28 -14.36 -13.68
CA ILE A 2 -1.02 -13.00 -13.19
C ILE A 2 0.49 -12.78 -13.22
N ALA A 3 0.94 -11.80 -14.01
CA ALA A 3 2.32 -11.35 -13.98
C ALA A 3 2.54 -10.51 -12.72
N GLN A 4 3.45 -10.93 -11.85
CA GLN A 4 3.69 -10.29 -10.56
C GLN A 4 5.05 -9.62 -10.56
N ARG A 5 5.11 -8.38 -10.05
CA ARG A 5 6.34 -7.60 -9.93
C ARG A 5 6.42 -6.95 -8.55
N ALA A 6 7.64 -6.76 -8.08
CA ALA A 6 7.94 -5.98 -6.87
C ALA A 6 8.97 -4.91 -7.22
N ILE A 7 8.71 -3.67 -6.88
CA ILE A 7 9.57 -2.53 -7.18
C ILE A 7 9.93 -1.83 -5.88
N GLN A 8 11.21 -1.68 -5.60
CA GLN A 8 11.68 -0.92 -4.45
C GLN A 8 11.69 0.57 -4.80
N VAL A 9 11.18 1.38 -3.90
CA VAL A 9 11.04 2.83 -4.07
C VAL A 9 11.04 3.50 -2.69
N ASP A 10 11.44 4.74 -2.62
CA ASP A 10 11.27 5.54 -1.41
C ASP A 10 9.79 5.81 -1.13
N GLU A 11 9.42 5.83 0.13
CA GLU A 11 8.03 6.05 0.54
C GLU A 11 7.44 7.32 -0.10
N LYS A 12 8.17 8.42 -0.05
CA LYS A 12 7.75 9.71 -0.62
C LYS A 12 7.63 9.72 -2.15
N SER A 13 8.22 8.75 -2.83
CA SER A 13 8.26 8.69 -4.30
C SER A 13 7.24 7.73 -4.90
N ARG A 14 6.43 7.07 -4.08
CA ARG A 14 5.48 6.05 -4.53
C ARG A 14 4.40 6.60 -5.46
N THR A 15 3.85 7.77 -5.19
CA THR A 15 2.83 8.37 -6.07
C THR A 15 3.43 8.75 -7.42
N ALA A 16 4.64 9.30 -7.44
CA ALA A 16 5.35 9.62 -8.67
C ALA A 16 5.66 8.35 -9.49
N LEU A 17 6.07 7.26 -8.82
CA LEU A 17 6.28 5.97 -9.48
C LEU A 17 4.97 5.43 -10.06
N LEU A 18 3.88 5.49 -9.32
CA LEU A 18 2.58 5.03 -9.78
C LEU A 18 2.13 5.79 -11.04
N ARG A 19 2.25 7.10 -11.02
CA ARG A 19 1.97 7.93 -12.19
C ARG A 19 2.84 7.55 -13.39
N HIS A 20 4.13 7.35 -13.16
CA HIS A 20 5.08 6.95 -14.20
C HIS A 20 4.68 5.63 -14.85
N LEU A 21 4.33 4.62 -14.05
CA LEU A 21 3.91 3.31 -14.56
C LEU A 21 2.60 3.40 -15.34
N ILE A 22 1.62 4.14 -14.83
CA ILE A 22 0.33 4.33 -15.51
C ILE A 22 0.55 4.95 -16.88
N LYS A 23 1.36 5.99 -16.99
CA LYS A 23 1.62 6.69 -18.25
C LYS A 23 2.50 5.90 -19.20
N THR A 24 3.56 5.28 -18.69
CA THR A 24 4.50 4.50 -19.52
C THR A 24 3.85 3.27 -20.13
N HIS A 25 3.00 2.57 -19.36
CA HIS A 25 2.33 1.35 -19.82
C HIS A 25 0.93 1.62 -20.38
N ALA A 26 0.48 2.85 -20.38
CA ALA A 26 -0.89 3.23 -20.77
C ALA A 26 -1.95 2.39 -20.02
N TRP A 27 -1.72 2.18 -18.73
CA TRP A 27 -2.60 1.37 -17.90
C TRP A 27 -3.99 1.97 -17.78
N LYS A 28 -4.98 1.12 -17.88
CA LYS A 28 -6.39 1.43 -17.63
C LYS A 28 -6.99 0.37 -16.74
N ARG A 29 -8.05 0.72 -16.01
CA ARG A 29 -8.72 -0.18 -15.08
C ARG A 29 -7.75 -0.70 -14.00
N VAL A 30 -7.09 0.25 -13.35
CA VAL A 30 -6.11 -0.02 -12.29
C VAL A 30 -6.80 0.10 -10.93
N LEU A 31 -6.65 -0.91 -10.10
CA LEU A 31 -7.06 -0.87 -8.71
C LEU A 31 -5.81 -0.74 -7.83
N VAL A 32 -5.78 0.33 -7.03
CA VAL A 32 -4.65 0.63 -6.14
C VAL A 32 -5.07 0.42 -4.70
N PHE A 33 -4.34 -0.41 -3.98
CA PHE A 33 -4.57 -0.67 -2.56
C PHE A 33 -3.65 0.17 -1.70
N VAL A 34 -4.24 0.90 -0.77
CA VAL A 34 -3.55 1.68 0.25
C VAL A 34 -4.01 1.26 1.65
N ALA A 35 -3.28 1.67 2.68
CA ALA A 35 -3.53 1.22 4.05
C ALA A 35 -4.68 1.96 4.74
N THR A 36 -4.97 3.22 4.37
CA THR A 36 -5.91 4.08 5.08
C THR A 36 -6.84 4.84 4.16
N ARG A 37 -7.99 5.27 4.69
CA ARG A 37 -8.94 6.14 3.97
C ARG A 37 -8.30 7.47 3.59
N TYR A 38 -7.50 8.04 4.48
CA TYR A 38 -6.75 9.26 4.19
C TYR A 38 -5.85 9.08 2.96
N ALA A 39 -5.11 7.96 2.89
CA ALA A 39 -4.26 7.65 1.75
C ALA A 39 -5.07 7.47 0.46
N CYS A 40 -6.28 6.90 0.52
CA CYS A 40 -7.16 6.81 -0.64
C CYS A 40 -7.40 8.19 -1.27
N GLU A 41 -7.85 9.14 -0.47
CA GLU A 41 -8.12 10.51 -0.91
C GLU A 41 -6.85 11.21 -1.38
N HIS A 42 -5.76 11.08 -0.63
CA HIS A 42 -4.51 11.75 -0.90
C HIS A 42 -3.88 11.29 -2.22
N VAL A 43 -3.79 9.98 -2.43
CA VAL A 43 -3.19 9.40 -3.65
C VAL A 43 -4.08 9.68 -4.86
N ALA A 44 -5.38 9.47 -4.73
CA ALA A 44 -6.32 9.74 -5.82
C ALA A 44 -6.28 11.22 -6.25
N ASN A 45 -6.26 12.13 -5.29
CA ASN A 45 -6.20 13.57 -5.56
C ASN A 45 -4.89 13.98 -6.26
N LYS A 46 -3.76 13.45 -5.80
CA LYS A 46 -2.46 13.71 -6.46
C LYS A 46 -2.43 13.19 -7.90
N LEU A 47 -2.95 12.01 -8.14
CA LEU A 47 -3.04 11.44 -9.49
C LEU A 47 -3.96 12.29 -10.38
N TYR A 48 -5.11 12.70 -9.86
CA TYR A 48 -6.05 13.53 -10.59
C TYR A 48 -5.43 14.86 -11.01
N LYS A 49 -4.75 15.54 -10.09
CA LYS A 49 -4.01 16.79 -10.37
C LYS A 49 -2.88 16.59 -11.40
N ALA A 50 -2.34 15.39 -11.49
CA ALA A 50 -1.29 15.04 -12.45
C ALA A 50 -1.84 14.57 -13.80
N GLY A 51 -3.15 14.66 -14.03
CA GLY A 51 -3.78 14.32 -15.30
C GLY A 51 -4.19 12.85 -15.45
N VAL A 52 -4.29 12.10 -14.36
CA VAL A 52 -4.80 10.73 -14.34
C VAL A 52 -6.23 10.73 -13.80
N PHE A 53 -7.18 10.13 -14.53
CA PHE A 53 -8.56 10.00 -14.03
C PHE A 53 -8.62 8.98 -12.89
N ALA A 54 -8.34 9.44 -11.68
CA ALA A 54 -8.29 8.66 -10.47
C ALA A 54 -9.32 9.14 -9.45
N THR A 55 -9.93 8.21 -8.73
CA THR A 55 -10.85 8.51 -7.65
C THR A 55 -10.64 7.56 -6.48
N ALA A 56 -11.09 7.97 -5.29
CA ALA A 56 -11.04 7.17 -4.08
C ALA A 56 -12.32 6.35 -3.91
N PHE A 57 -12.17 5.19 -3.28
CA PHE A 57 -13.27 4.33 -2.89
C PHE A 57 -13.02 3.80 -1.47
N HIS A 58 -13.80 4.27 -0.48
CA HIS A 58 -13.62 3.87 0.92
C HIS A 58 -14.92 3.94 1.73
N GLY A 59 -14.88 3.44 2.94
CA GLY A 59 -16.05 3.21 3.76
C GLY A 59 -16.74 4.46 4.32
N GLU A 60 -16.11 5.63 4.31
CA GLU A 60 -16.74 6.89 4.75
C GLU A 60 -17.54 7.59 3.66
N MET A 61 -17.39 7.15 2.42
CA MET A 61 -18.22 7.64 1.34
C MET A 61 -19.65 7.15 1.50
N SER A 62 -20.63 7.94 1.05
CA SER A 62 -22.03 7.52 1.04
C SER A 62 -22.22 6.29 0.15
N GLN A 63 -23.26 5.51 0.42
CA GLN A 63 -23.57 4.34 -0.41
C GLN A 63 -23.82 4.72 -1.87
N GLY A 64 -24.50 5.84 -2.10
CA GLY A 64 -24.71 6.37 -3.45
C GLY A 64 -23.43 6.72 -4.17
N ALA A 65 -22.51 7.42 -3.49
CA ALA A 65 -21.19 7.76 -4.06
C ALA A 65 -20.39 6.53 -4.39
N ARG A 66 -20.38 5.50 -3.52
CA ARG A 66 -19.69 4.24 -3.78
C ARG A 66 -20.27 3.50 -5.00
N GLN A 67 -21.59 3.44 -5.10
CA GLN A 67 -22.26 2.83 -6.26
C GLN A 67 -21.93 3.56 -7.55
N ASP A 68 -21.88 4.88 -7.53
CA ASP A 68 -21.50 5.69 -8.70
C ASP A 68 -20.08 5.41 -9.14
N VAL A 69 -19.12 5.37 -8.22
CA VAL A 69 -17.71 5.06 -8.53
C VAL A 69 -17.59 3.68 -9.17
N LEU A 70 -18.25 2.66 -8.62
CA LEU A 70 -18.19 1.30 -9.18
C LEU A 70 -18.81 1.23 -10.58
N ALA A 71 -19.92 1.87 -10.81
CA ALA A 71 -20.58 1.92 -12.12
C ALA A 71 -19.67 2.64 -13.13
N GLU A 72 -19.14 3.79 -12.76
CA GLU A 72 -18.25 4.58 -13.61
C GLU A 72 -16.95 3.85 -13.91
N PHE A 73 -16.43 3.07 -12.98
CA PHE A 73 -15.24 2.26 -13.19
C PHE A 73 -15.49 1.12 -14.18
N LYS A 74 -16.64 0.46 -14.09
CA LYS A 74 -17.06 -0.54 -15.07
C LYS A 74 -17.23 0.05 -16.46
N GLU A 75 -17.69 1.28 -16.56
CA GLU A 75 -17.86 2.01 -17.82
C GLU A 75 -16.56 2.66 -18.32
N GLU A 76 -15.44 2.40 -17.66
CA GLU A 76 -14.12 2.92 -18.01
C GLU A 76 -14.00 4.46 -17.92
N ARG A 77 -14.84 5.11 -17.12
CA ARG A 77 -14.76 6.55 -16.87
C ARG A 77 -13.63 6.91 -15.90
N TRP A 78 -13.24 5.98 -15.04
CA TRP A 78 -12.07 6.09 -14.18
C TRP A 78 -10.97 5.17 -14.69
N GLU A 79 -9.75 5.68 -14.79
CA GLU A 79 -8.56 4.89 -15.11
C GLU A 79 -8.05 4.16 -13.88
N VAL A 80 -8.18 4.80 -12.72
CA VAL A 80 -7.65 4.32 -11.43
C VAL A 80 -8.69 4.51 -10.33
N VAL A 81 -8.88 3.46 -9.54
CA VAL A 81 -9.60 3.53 -8.27
C VAL A 81 -8.63 3.18 -7.14
N VAL A 82 -8.54 4.07 -6.14
CA VAL A 82 -7.70 3.86 -4.95
C VAL A 82 -8.59 3.44 -3.79
N THR A 83 -8.30 2.31 -3.18
CA THR A 83 -9.14 1.69 -2.16
C THR A 83 -8.34 1.07 -1.01
N THR A 84 -9.05 0.57 0.00
CA THR A 84 -8.50 -0.23 1.10
C THR A 84 -9.05 -1.65 1.03
N ASP A 85 -8.41 -2.60 1.73
CA ASP A 85 -8.90 -3.98 1.80
C ASP A 85 -10.33 -4.04 2.35
N LEU A 86 -10.62 -3.27 3.39
CA LEU A 86 -11.95 -3.26 4.00
C LEU A 86 -13.03 -2.80 3.03
N ALA A 87 -12.78 -1.72 2.30
CA ALA A 87 -13.75 -1.19 1.34
C ALA A 87 -13.93 -2.11 0.13
N ALA A 88 -12.88 -2.83 -0.27
CA ALA A 88 -12.93 -3.75 -1.41
C ALA A 88 -13.60 -5.10 -1.07
N ARG A 89 -13.81 -5.43 0.20
CA ARG A 89 -14.47 -6.67 0.60
C ARG A 89 -15.93 -6.69 0.17
N GLY A 90 -16.38 -7.82 -0.33
CA GLY A 90 -17.77 -8.02 -0.74
C GLY A 90 -18.17 -7.26 -2.00
N ILE A 91 -17.24 -6.63 -2.68
CA ILE A 91 -17.49 -5.91 -3.92
C ILE A 91 -16.97 -6.71 -5.09
N ASP A 92 -17.81 -6.86 -6.10
CA ASP A 92 -17.45 -7.53 -7.33
C ASP A 92 -16.68 -6.59 -8.26
N ILE A 93 -15.43 -6.35 -7.92
CA ILE A 93 -14.47 -5.71 -8.83
C ILE A 93 -13.54 -6.82 -9.32
N ALA A 94 -13.76 -7.27 -10.52
CA ALA A 94 -12.99 -8.34 -11.13
C ALA A 94 -12.57 -7.97 -12.56
N GLN A 95 -11.71 -8.77 -13.17
CA GLN A 95 -11.22 -8.58 -14.53
C GLN A 95 -10.50 -7.25 -14.73
N LEU A 96 -9.78 -6.82 -13.72
CA LEU A 96 -8.95 -5.63 -13.82
C LEU A 96 -7.68 -5.94 -14.59
N ALA A 97 -7.19 -4.97 -15.34
CA ALA A 97 -5.91 -5.12 -16.03
C ALA A 97 -4.73 -5.15 -15.06
N VAL A 98 -4.77 -4.29 -14.05
CA VAL A 98 -3.66 -4.11 -13.10
C VAL A 98 -4.17 -3.91 -11.68
N VAL A 99 -3.53 -4.59 -10.74
CA VAL A 99 -3.64 -4.33 -9.30
C VAL A 99 -2.29 -3.81 -8.80
N VAL A 100 -2.31 -2.71 -8.06
CA VAL A 100 -1.11 -2.14 -7.45
C VAL A 100 -1.24 -2.17 -5.93
N ASN A 101 -0.28 -2.80 -5.27
CA ASN A 101 -0.11 -2.72 -3.83
C ASN A 101 0.78 -1.51 -3.52
N TYR A 102 0.17 -0.33 -3.41
CA TYR A 102 0.86 0.90 -3.03
C TYR A 102 1.38 0.81 -1.59
N ASP A 103 0.54 0.33 -0.69
CA ASP A 103 0.92 -0.18 0.62
C ASP A 103 0.84 -1.70 0.61
N LEU A 104 1.82 -2.37 1.18
CA LEU A 104 1.81 -3.82 1.27
C LEU A 104 0.64 -4.33 2.12
N PRO A 105 0.05 -5.46 1.77
CA PRO A 105 -0.97 -6.10 2.60
C PRO A 105 -0.36 -6.60 3.92
N ARG A 106 -1.21 -6.80 4.93
CA ARG A 106 -0.78 -7.28 6.25
C ARG A 106 -0.45 -8.77 6.29
N SER A 107 -0.87 -9.52 5.28
CA SER A 107 -0.70 -10.98 5.23
C SER A 107 -0.58 -11.49 3.80
N ALA A 108 -0.06 -12.70 3.66
CA ALA A 108 -0.03 -13.41 2.39
C ALA A 108 -1.44 -13.71 1.87
N THR A 109 -2.40 -13.95 2.76
CA THR A 109 -3.80 -14.16 2.40
C THR A 109 -4.40 -12.90 1.76
N ASP A 110 -4.18 -11.74 2.36
CA ASP A 110 -4.62 -10.47 1.80
C ASP A 110 -3.92 -10.17 0.47
N TYR A 111 -2.65 -10.50 0.36
CA TYR A 111 -1.91 -10.39 -0.91
C TYR A 111 -2.61 -11.18 -2.03
N THR A 112 -2.93 -12.43 -1.77
CA THR A 112 -3.61 -13.31 -2.73
C THR A 112 -5.00 -12.78 -3.08
N HIS A 113 -5.76 -12.29 -2.10
CA HIS A 113 -7.08 -11.71 -2.34
C HIS A 113 -7.01 -10.43 -3.18
N ARG A 114 -6.01 -9.57 -2.94
CA ARG A 114 -5.81 -8.36 -3.73
C ARG A 114 -5.49 -8.67 -5.19
N ILE A 115 -4.49 -9.51 -5.44
CA ILE A 115 -4.08 -9.82 -6.81
C ILE A 115 -5.11 -10.66 -7.55
N GLY A 116 -5.96 -11.40 -6.84
CA GLY A 116 -7.08 -12.15 -7.42
C GLY A 116 -8.17 -11.28 -8.07
N ARG A 117 -8.06 -9.95 -8.01
CA ARG A 117 -8.94 -9.03 -8.73
C ARG A 117 -8.54 -8.86 -10.20
N THR A 118 -7.42 -9.40 -10.60
CA THR A 118 -6.95 -9.43 -11.98
C THR A 118 -6.71 -10.87 -12.46
N GLY A 119 -6.51 -11.08 -13.75
CA GLY A 119 -6.11 -12.37 -14.32
C GLY A 119 -7.17 -13.47 -14.28
N ARG A 120 -8.46 -13.15 -14.20
CA ARG A 120 -9.55 -14.14 -14.17
C ARG A 120 -10.08 -14.44 -15.57
N ALA A 121 -10.73 -15.60 -15.69
CA ALA A 121 -11.46 -16.06 -16.91
C ALA A 121 -10.58 -16.11 -18.16
N GLY A 122 -9.33 -16.57 -18.03
CA GLY A 122 -8.40 -16.72 -19.14
C GLY A 122 -7.76 -15.42 -19.64
N ALA A 123 -8.12 -14.27 -19.03
CA ALA A 123 -7.46 -13.01 -19.33
C ALA A 123 -6.15 -12.88 -18.52
N SER A 124 -5.10 -12.38 -19.13
CA SER A 124 -3.86 -12.03 -18.43
C SER A 124 -4.04 -10.78 -17.58
N GLY A 125 -3.40 -10.76 -16.41
CA GLY A 125 -3.40 -9.62 -15.51
C GLY A 125 -2.02 -9.31 -14.99
N GLU A 126 -1.86 -8.13 -14.40
CA GLU A 126 -0.60 -7.69 -13.80
C GLU A 126 -0.83 -7.22 -12.36
N ALA A 127 0.07 -7.59 -11.47
CA ALA A 127 0.09 -7.14 -10.09
C ALA A 127 1.47 -6.57 -9.76
N VAL A 128 1.49 -5.33 -9.28
CA VAL A 128 2.73 -4.64 -8.94
C VAL A 128 2.70 -4.24 -7.47
N SER A 129 3.73 -4.60 -6.71
CA SER A 129 3.87 -4.24 -5.30
C SER A 129 5.00 -3.24 -5.11
N PHE A 130 4.73 -2.15 -4.40
CA PHE A 130 5.74 -1.19 -4.01
C PHE A 130 6.32 -1.60 -2.67
N VAL A 131 7.65 -1.70 -2.61
CA VAL A 131 8.38 -2.10 -1.42
C VAL A 131 9.31 -0.95 -1.03
N THR A 132 9.21 -0.50 0.21
CA THR A 132 10.11 0.52 0.75
C THR A 132 11.20 -0.13 1.60
N ALA A 133 12.22 0.62 1.96
CA ALA A 133 13.25 0.13 2.87
C ALA A 133 12.64 -0.36 4.20
N ALA A 134 11.63 0.34 4.72
CA ALA A 134 10.92 -0.03 5.95
C ALA A 134 10.09 -1.31 5.82
N THR A 135 9.67 -1.69 4.62
CA THR A 135 8.77 -2.84 4.40
C THR A 135 9.44 -4.04 3.73
N LEU A 136 10.74 -3.99 3.48
CA LEU A 136 11.47 -5.11 2.88
C LEU A 136 11.32 -6.43 3.66
N ALA A 137 11.37 -6.37 4.98
CA ALA A 137 11.20 -7.55 5.82
C ALA A 137 9.78 -8.12 5.71
N ASP A 138 8.78 -7.27 5.70
CA ASP A 138 7.38 -7.66 5.52
C ASP A 138 7.16 -8.31 4.15
N TRP A 139 7.76 -7.76 3.10
CA TRP A 139 7.68 -8.31 1.76
C TRP A 139 8.29 -9.71 1.67
N LYS A 140 9.45 -9.92 2.28
CA LYS A 140 10.08 -11.25 2.34
C LYS A 140 9.18 -12.28 3.00
N LEU A 141 8.51 -11.90 4.09
CA LEU A 141 7.58 -12.77 4.80
C LEU A 141 6.33 -13.10 3.97
N ILE A 142 5.76 -12.10 3.30
CA ILE A 142 4.62 -12.27 2.40
C ILE A 142 4.97 -13.25 1.29
N GLN A 143 6.11 -13.07 0.62
CA GLN A 143 6.56 -13.95 -0.45
C GLN A 143 6.73 -15.40 0.03
N LYS A 144 7.36 -15.59 1.18
CA LYS A 144 7.57 -16.92 1.74
C LYS A 144 6.24 -17.63 2.00
N ARG A 145 5.27 -16.94 2.60
CA ARG A 145 3.96 -17.51 2.94
C ARG A 145 3.04 -17.68 1.73
N ALA A 146 3.15 -16.81 0.76
CA ALA A 146 2.40 -16.91 -0.50
C ALA A 146 3.06 -17.87 -1.51
N ASN A 147 4.22 -18.41 -1.20
CA ASN A 147 5.01 -19.27 -2.08
C ASN A 147 5.33 -18.59 -3.42
N VAL A 148 5.79 -17.35 -3.34
CA VAL A 148 6.16 -16.52 -4.50
C VAL A 148 7.61 -16.10 -4.35
N GLN A 149 8.37 -16.11 -5.43
CA GLN A 149 9.73 -15.60 -5.48
C GLN A 149 9.84 -14.60 -6.62
N LEU A 150 9.95 -13.31 -6.28
CA LEU A 150 10.07 -12.23 -7.23
C LEU A 150 11.36 -11.45 -6.96
N PRO A 151 12.14 -11.14 -8.00
CA PRO A 151 13.22 -10.19 -7.84
C PRO A 151 12.64 -8.82 -7.47
N VAL A 152 13.29 -8.13 -6.54
CA VAL A 152 12.93 -6.74 -6.24
C VAL A 152 13.61 -5.85 -7.27
N GLU A 153 12.83 -5.21 -8.12
CA GLU A 153 13.31 -4.35 -9.18
C GLU A 153 13.59 -2.94 -8.66
N VAL A 154 14.50 -2.25 -9.30
CA VAL A 154 14.74 -0.81 -9.13
C VAL A 154 14.59 -0.16 -10.49
N LEU A 155 13.73 0.85 -10.59
CA LEU A 155 13.52 1.56 -11.84
C LEU A 155 14.41 2.80 -11.93
N ASP A 156 14.88 3.09 -13.15
CA ASP A 156 15.65 4.29 -13.44
C ASP A 156 14.85 5.55 -13.09
N GLY A 157 15.46 6.45 -12.35
CA GLY A 157 14.82 7.68 -11.87
C GLY A 157 14.11 7.52 -10.53
N PHE A 158 13.98 6.29 -10.01
CA PHE A 158 13.32 5.98 -8.73
C PHE A 158 14.22 5.17 -7.80
N GLU A 159 15.51 5.27 -7.95
CA GLU A 159 16.51 4.55 -7.14
C GLU A 159 16.29 4.88 -5.66
N PRO A 160 16.19 3.84 -4.79
CA PRO A 160 15.94 4.06 -3.37
C PRO A 160 17.12 4.77 -2.69
N THR A 161 16.80 5.73 -1.85
CA THR A 161 17.76 6.45 -1.01
C THR A 161 17.58 6.14 0.47
N GLU A 162 16.39 5.65 0.86
CA GLU A 162 16.08 5.30 2.24
C GLU A 162 16.85 4.06 2.70
N VAL A 163 17.21 4.06 3.97
CA VAL A 163 17.92 2.95 4.62
C VAL A 163 16.92 2.14 5.44
N PRO A 164 16.99 0.79 5.45
CA PRO A 164 16.15 -0.01 6.32
C PRO A 164 16.31 0.40 7.79
N PRO A 165 15.24 0.37 8.59
CA PRO A 165 15.35 0.63 10.01
C PRO A 165 16.27 -0.41 10.65
N PRO A 166 17.03 -0.06 11.71
CA PRO A 166 17.89 -1.02 12.39
C PRO A 166 17.06 -2.21 12.86
N SER A 167 17.52 -3.43 12.56
CA SER A 167 16.89 -4.64 13.04
C SER A 167 16.92 -4.63 14.57
N SER A 168 15.74 -4.79 15.20
CA SER A 168 15.67 -4.97 16.63
C SER A 168 16.49 -6.21 17.01
N PRO A 169 17.37 -6.14 18.02
CA PRO A 169 18.14 -7.31 18.46
C PRO A 169 17.28 -8.49 18.93
N LEU A 170 15.97 -8.33 19.02
CA LEU A 170 14.99 -9.37 19.35
C LEU A 170 14.47 -10.12 18.11
N ASN A 171 14.94 -9.80 16.92
CA ASN A 171 14.46 -10.39 15.66
C ASN A 171 15.47 -11.38 15.07
N ASP A 172 16.13 -12.17 15.90
CA ASP A 172 17.10 -13.18 15.50
C ASP A 172 16.47 -14.49 14.96
N GLY A 173 15.20 -14.46 14.61
CA GLY A 173 14.51 -15.61 14.01
C GLY A 173 14.06 -16.69 14.98
N THR A 174 14.32 -16.55 16.25
CA THR A 174 13.75 -17.44 17.29
C THR A 174 12.39 -16.89 17.68
N GLY A 175 11.34 -17.55 17.25
CA GLY A 175 9.92 -17.26 17.41
C GLY A 175 9.57 -16.23 18.49
N GLY A 176 9.28 -15.04 18.01
CA GLY A 176 9.19 -13.86 18.86
C GLY A 176 8.24 -14.01 20.06
N ILE A 177 8.77 -13.80 21.22
CA ILE A 177 7.97 -13.34 22.34
C ILE A 177 7.38 -11.98 21.88
N LYS A 178 6.08 -11.96 21.63
CA LYS A 178 5.36 -10.70 21.40
C LYS A 178 5.68 -9.78 22.58
N GLY A 179 6.56 -8.81 22.35
CA GLY A 179 6.81 -7.78 23.35
C GLY A 179 5.46 -7.22 23.78
N LYS A 180 5.17 -7.20 25.06
CA LYS A 180 3.96 -6.57 25.58
C LYS A 180 3.87 -5.15 25.02
N ARG A 181 2.83 -4.89 24.27
CA ARG A 181 2.51 -3.52 23.83
C ARG A 181 2.54 -2.61 25.07
N PRO A 182 3.30 -1.49 25.07
CA PRO A 182 3.35 -0.62 26.22
C PRO A 182 1.93 -0.26 26.65
N SER A 183 1.62 -0.46 27.93
CA SER A 183 0.32 -0.09 28.47
C SER A 183 0.12 1.42 28.40
N LYS A 184 -1.13 1.85 28.48
CA LYS A 184 -1.43 3.30 28.54
C LYS A 184 -0.64 3.99 29.67
N LYS A 185 -0.43 3.28 30.77
CA LYS A 185 0.35 3.73 31.92
C LYS A 185 1.84 3.87 31.58
N ASP A 186 2.41 2.95 30.81
CA ASP A 186 3.81 3.01 30.39
C ASP A 186 4.05 4.16 29.41
N LYS A 187 3.10 4.42 28.51
CA LYS A 187 3.15 5.55 27.61
C LYS A 187 3.08 6.88 28.35
N LEU A 188 2.26 6.98 29.39
CA LEU A 188 2.16 8.17 30.23
C LEU A 188 3.44 8.42 31.03
N ARG A 189 4.08 7.35 31.55
CA ARG A 189 5.37 7.44 32.25
C ARG A 189 6.49 7.88 31.31
N ALA A 190 6.54 7.34 30.10
CA ALA A 190 7.51 7.75 29.09
C ALA A 190 7.32 9.20 28.67
N ALA A 191 6.08 9.66 28.49
CA ALA A 191 5.77 11.06 28.19
C ALA A 191 6.13 11.99 29.33
N ALA A 192 5.87 11.62 30.59
CA ALA A 192 6.24 12.37 31.77
C ALA A 192 7.76 12.47 31.96
N ALA A 193 8.49 11.38 31.68
CA ALA A 193 9.95 11.36 31.71
C ALA A 193 10.56 12.28 30.62
N ALA A 194 9.99 12.31 29.43
CA ALA A 194 10.42 13.19 28.35
C ALA A 194 10.21 14.68 28.69
N VAL A 195 9.11 15.05 29.34
CA VAL A 195 8.84 16.41 29.80
C VAL A 195 9.82 16.85 30.89
N LYS A 196 10.22 15.96 31.82
CA LYS A 196 11.19 16.24 32.86
C LYS A 196 12.63 16.38 32.37
N ALA A 197 12.94 15.80 31.22
CA ALA A 197 14.27 15.81 30.63
C ALA A 197 14.53 16.99 29.68
N ASP A 198 13.55 17.87 29.47
CA ASP A 198 13.69 19.04 28.61
C ASP A 198 14.31 20.22 29.41
N PRO A 199 15.59 20.62 29.13
CA PRO A 199 16.25 21.67 29.87
C PRO A 199 15.75 23.10 29.54
N LEU A 200 14.81 23.23 28.61
CA LEU A 200 14.26 24.52 28.18
C LEU A 200 12.99 24.91 28.94
N SER A 201 12.51 24.08 29.86
CA SER A 201 11.33 24.41 30.68
C SER A 201 11.61 25.31 31.88
N ASP A 202 12.87 25.66 32.16
CA ASP A 202 13.30 26.50 33.31
C ASP A 202 13.87 27.84 32.90
N GLY A 203 13.42 28.43 31.80
CA GLY A 203 13.79 29.77 31.37
C GLY A 203 12.61 30.73 31.51
N GLY A 204 12.17 30.94 32.74
CA GLY A 204 11.20 31.96 33.04
C GLY A 204 11.83 33.31 33.36
#